data_c8f2600ad6467dab4f5f429b1861aaf4
#
_entry.id   c8f2600ad6467dab4f5f429b1861aaf4
#
_cell.length_a   1.000
_cell.length_b   1.000
_cell.length_c   1.000
_cell.angle_alpha   90.00
_cell.angle_beta   90.00
_cell.angle_gamma   90.00
#
_symmetry.space_group_name_H-M   'P 1'
#
loop_
_entity.id
_entity.type
_entity.pdbx_description
1 polymer ?
#
loop_
_entity_poly.entity_id
_entity_poly.type
_entity_poly.pdbx_seq_one_letter_code
_entity_poly.pdbx_strand_id
1 'polypeptide(L)'
;MNLAYQWFKVSAMAWLVIGRAKQAETVFDEMLRRWPGDAYALSSRSHVRAQAGRREEAIADQQALVAAHPERSAADWFNLAYLFEEAGRLAEAEPAFRRALDLDPKLDRAWYGLGLNLIRLGRLDEAIAALERNTELQPMSPYGWYQLARVQFDRQQPEEARKIIRHLKGFEPKVAAQLERETGLV
;
A
#
# COMPACT_ATOMS: atom_id res chain seq x y z
N MET A 1 -23.19 24.28 -5.44
CA MET A 1 -22.04 23.82 -4.65
C MET A 1 -22.23 24.29 -3.22
N ASN A 2 -22.19 23.41 -2.22
CA ASN A 2 -22.49 23.75 -0.82
C ASN A 2 -21.33 24.59 -0.23
N LEU A 3 -21.55 25.89 0.02
CA LEU A 3 -20.54 26.82 0.55
C LEU A 3 -19.98 26.34 1.90
N ALA A 4 -20.82 25.76 2.76
CA ALA A 4 -20.39 25.23 4.04
C ALA A 4 -19.40 24.07 3.86
N TYR A 5 -19.65 23.17 2.91
CA TYR A 5 -18.74 22.07 2.59
C TYR A 5 -17.37 22.57 2.13
N GLN A 6 -17.33 23.55 1.24
CA GLN A 6 -16.07 24.14 0.77
C GLN A 6 -15.31 24.83 1.90
N TRP A 7 -16.03 25.55 2.76
CA TRP A 7 -15.41 26.20 3.93
C TRP A 7 -14.72 25.17 4.84
N PHE A 8 -15.36 24.01 5.14
CA PHE A 8 -14.74 22.95 5.93
C PHE A 8 -13.49 22.40 5.27
N LYS A 9 -13.52 22.13 3.96
CA LYS A 9 -12.34 21.65 3.22
C LYS A 9 -11.18 22.62 3.31
N VAL A 10 -11.42 23.90 3.05
CA VAL A 10 -10.40 24.95 3.12
C VAL A 10 -9.86 25.08 4.54
N SER A 11 -10.73 25.08 5.55
CA SER A 11 -10.35 25.17 6.96
C SER A 11 -9.48 23.98 7.38
N ALA A 12 -9.87 22.74 7.05
CA ALA A 12 -9.08 21.55 7.35
C ALA A 12 -7.69 21.60 6.68
N MET A 13 -7.66 21.99 5.39
CA MET A 13 -6.40 22.12 4.65
C MET A 13 -5.49 23.20 5.27
N ALA A 14 -6.04 24.35 5.67
CA ALA A 14 -5.27 25.39 6.35
C ALA A 14 -4.63 24.88 7.64
N TRP A 15 -5.38 24.14 8.46
CA TRP A 15 -4.84 23.52 9.67
C TRP A 15 -3.72 22.51 9.38
N LEU A 16 -3.85 21.70 8.32
CA LEU A 16 -2.81 20.75 7.92
C LEU A 16 -1.54 21.47 7.45
N VAL A 17 -1.67 22.53 6.65
CA VAL A 17 -0.53 23.30 6.14
C VAL A 17 0.30 23.91 7.27
N ILE A 18 -0.35 24.40 8.32
CA ILE A 18 0.36 24.94 9.49
C ILE A 18 0.75 23.91 10.55
N GLY A 19 0.60 22.61 10.23
CA GLY A 19 1.01 21.51 11.12
C GLY A 19 0.10 21.24 12.31
N ARG A 20 -1.14 21.76 12.28
CA ARG A 20 -2.13 21.60 13.36
C ARG A 20 -3.08 20.43 13.09
N ALA A 21 -2.53 19.22 13.07
CA ALA A 21 -3.26 17.98 12.73
C ALA A 21 -4.50 17.73 13.59
N LYS A 22 -4.45 18.01 14.90
CA LYS A 22 -5.61 17.86 15.80
C LYS A 22 -6.77 18.78 15.42
N GLN A 23 -6.48 20.04 15.05
CA GLN A 23 -7.51 20.99 14.63
C GLN A 23 -8.12 20.56 13.27
N ALA A 24 -7.30 20.07 12.35
CA ALA A 24 -7.79 19.51 11.09
C ALA A 24 -8.72 18.31 11.34
N GLU A 25 -8.34 17.40 12.25
CA GLU A 25 -9.17 16.26 12.63
C GLU A 25 -10.53 16.68 13.19
N THR A 26 -10.57 17.70 14.08
CA THR A 26 -11.84 18.25 14.58
C THR A 26 -12.74 18.76 13.44
N VAL A 27 -12.14 19.36 12.40
CA VAL A 27 -12.90 19.80 11.23
C VAL A 27 -13.45 18.59 10.45
N PHE A 28 -12.66 17.52 10.28
CA PHE A 28 -13.13 16.28 9.64
C PHE A 28 -14.23 15.59 10.45
N ASP A 29 -14.14 15.60 11.78
CA ASP A 29 -15.20 15.09 12.67
C ASP A 29 -16.52 15.82 12.45
N GLU A 30 -16.47 17.17 12.36
CA GLU A 30 -17.64 17.99 12.07
C GLU A 30 -18.19 17.73 10.66
N MET A 31 -17.32 17.52 9.66
CA MET A 31 -17.74 17.12 8.32
C MET A 31 -18.48 15.80 8.35
N LEU A 32 -17.94 14.78 9.03
CA LEU A 32 -18.53 13.44 9.08
C LEU A 32 -19.80 13.39 9.92
N ARG A 33 -19.98 14.29 10.89
CA ARG A 33 -21.24 14.45 11.59
C ARG A 33 -22.35 14.97 10.66
N ARG A 34 -22.01 15.84 9.70
CA ARG A 34 -22.96 16.38 8.71
C ARG A 34 -23.12 15.50 7.48
N TRP A 35 -22.05 14.84 7.08
CA TRP A 35 -21.97 13.98 5.90
C TRP A 35 -21.23 12.66 6.25
N PRO A 36 -21.90 11.67 6.88
CA PRO A 36 -21.25 10.49 7.48
C PRO A 36 -20.43 9.64 6.50
N GLY A 37 -20.78 9.63 5.22
CA GLY A 37 -20.06 8.89 4.18
C GLY A 37 -19.11 9.74 3.34
N ASP A 38 -18.78 10.98 3.77
CA ASP A 38 -17.96 11.86 2.96
C ASP A 38 -16.55 11.29 2.72
N ALA A 39 -16.26 10.97 1.46
CA ALA A 39 -15.02 10.31 1.08
C ALA A 39 -13.77 11.15 1.35
N TYR A 40 -13.85 12.48 1.18
CA TYR A 40 -12.73 13.36 1.46
C TYR A 40 -12.41 13.41 2.95
N ALA A 41 -13.42 13.56 3.79
CA ALA A 41 -13.25 13.63 5.24
C ALA A 41 -12.74 12.31 5.81
N LEU A 42 -13.32 11.17 5.38
CA LEU A 42 -12.87 9.83 5.81
C LEU A 42 -11.42 9.57 5.41
N SER A 43 -11.06 9.79 4.15
CA SER A 43 -9.70 9.57 3.66
C SER A 43 -8.69 10.48 4.36
N SER A 44 -9.03 11.77 4.52
CA SER A 44 -8.13 12.74 5.14
C SER A 44 -7.94 12.48 6.64
N ARG A 45 -9.01 12.14 7.36
CA ARG A 45 -8.95 11.80 8.79
C ARG A 45 -8.17 10.51 9.02
N SER A 46 -8.40 9.48 8.19
CA SER A 46 -7.60 8.25 8.21
C SER A 46 -6.11 8.54 8.08
N HIS A 47 -5.73 9.38 7.11
CA HIS A 47 -4.33 9.76 6.91
C HIS A 47 -3.72 10.48 8.13
N VAL A 48 -4.44 11.45 8.71
CA VAL A 48 -4.00 12.17 9.92
C VAL A 48 -3.82 11.21 11.09
N ARG A 49 -4.74 10.27 11.27
CA ARG A 49 -4.69 9.26 12.34
C ARG A 49 -3.53 8.29 12.16
N ALA A 50 -3.31 7.83 10.92
CA ALA A 50 -2.19 6.95 10.58
C ALA A 50 -0.85 7.64 10.89
N GLN A 51 -0.67 8.90 10.47
CA GLN A 51 0.53 9.67 10.77
C GLN A 51 0.74 9.90 12.28
N ALA A 52 -0.33 9.96 13.06
CA ALA A 52 -0.29 10.06 14.52
C ALA A 52 -0.07 8.70 15.23
N GLY A 53 0.12 7.60 14.49
CA GLY A 53 0.28 6.25 15.03
C GLY A 53 -1.01 5.60 15.51
N ARG A 54 -2.17 6.23 15.31
CA ARG A 54 -3.50 5.72 15.70
C ARG A 54 -4.06 4.81 14.61
N ARG A 55 -3.39 3.67 14.40
CA ARG A 55 -3.64 2.76 13.27
C ARG A 55 -5.06 2.21 13.24
N GLU A 56 -5.58 1.74 14.36
CA GLU A 56 -6.93 1.16 14.41
C GLU A 56 -8.02 2.18 14.05
N GLU A 57 -7.86 3.43 14.49
CA GLU A 57 -8.79 4.51 14.12
C GLU A 57 -8.67 4.87 12.63
N ALA A 58 -7.45 4.83 12.08
CA ALA A 58 -7.23 5.04 10.64
C ALA A 58 -7.85 3.91 9.80
N ILE A 59 -7.73 2.66 10.25
CA ILE A 59 -8.37 1.49 9.62
C ILE A 59 -9.88 1.66 9.63
N ALA A 60 -10.48 2.04 10.78
CA ALA A 60 -11.93 2.23 10.88
C ALA A 60 -12.45 3.28 9.89
N ASP A 61 -11.74 4.40 9.74
CA ASP A 61 -12.11 5.43 8.74
C ASP A 61 -11.99 4.91 7.31
N GLN A 62 -10.92 4.17 7.02
CA GLN A 62 -10.71 3.63 5.67
C GLN A 62 -11.71 2.50 5.34
N GLN A 63 -12.08 1.67 6.32
CA GLN A 63 -13.16 0.70 6.17
C GLN A 63 -14.51 1.39 5.89
N ALA A 64 -14.83 2.45 6.64
CA ALA A 64 -16.04 3.23 6.40
C ALA A 64 -16.05 3.85 5.00
N LEU A 65 -14.89 4.33 4.52
CA LEU A 65 -14.74 4.88 3.18
C LEU A 65 -15.03 3.85 2.09
N VAL A 66 -14.39 2.68 2.14
CA VAL A 66 -14.58 1.64 1.10
C VAL A 66 -15.95 0.99 1.18
N ALA A 67 -16.57 0.95 2.36
CA ALA A 67 -17.94 0.48 2.51
C ALA A 67 -18.96 1.44 1.88
N ALA A 68 -18.77 2.76 2.07
CA ALA A 68 -19.64 3.78 1.47
C ALA A 68 -19.41 3.93 -0.05
N HIS A 69 -18.19 3.70 -0.52
CA HIS A 69 -17.76 3.97 -1.90
C HIS A 69 -16.89 2.82 -2.47
N PRO A 70 -17.41 1.60 -2.61
CA PRO A 70 -16.60 0.40 -2.93
C PRO A 70 -15.94 0.44 -4.31
N GLU A 71 -16.50 1.20 -5.25
CA GLU A 71 -16.01 1.31 -6.63
C GLU A 71 -15.29 2.65 -6.91
N ARG A 72 -15.08 3.49 -5.89
CA ARG A 72 -14.56 4.85 -6.09
C ARG A 72 -13.13 4.85 -6.61
N SER A 73 -12.27 4.04 -6.03
CA SER A 73 -10.83 4.11 -6.32
C SER A 73 -10.09 2.87 -5.83
N ALA A 74 -9.23 2.33 -6.70
CA ALA A 74 -8.25 1.30 -6.32
C ALA A 74 -7.31 1.79 -5.19
N ALA A 75 -6.98 3.09 -5.18
CA ALA A 75 -6.14 3.66 -4.14
C ALA A 75 -6.76 3.60 -2.74
N ASP A 76 -8.08 3.65 -2.61
CA ASP A 76 -8.74 3.53 -1.31
C ASP A 76 -8.57 2.13 -0.72
N TRP A 77 -8.77 1.11 -1.54
CA TRP A 77 -8.57 -0.28 -1.15
C TRP A 77 -7.09 -0.59 -0.88
N PHE A 78 -6.18 -0.02 -1.68
CA PHE A 78 -4.76 -0.12 -1.41
C PHE A 78 -4.37 0.50 -0.06
N ASN A 79 -4.89 1.69 0.26
CA ASN A 79 -4.63 2.35 1.53
C ASN A 79 -5.16 1.52 2.72
N LEU A 80 -6.34 0.91 2.58
CA LEU A 80 -6.87 0.00 3.60
C LEU A 80 -5.96 -1.22 3.79
N ALA A 81 -5.54 -1.86 2.68
CA ALA A 81 -4.65 -3.00 2.71
C ALA A 81 -3.30 -2.67 3.38
N TYR A 82 -2.72 -1.53 3.04
CA TYR A 82 -1.49 -1.04 3.63
C TYR A 82 -1.63 -0.82 5.15
N LEU A 83 -2.72 -0.21 5.60
CA LEU A 83 -2.99 -0.01 7.03
C LEU A 83 -3.15 -1.34 7.78
N PHE A 84 -3.81 -2.33 7.19
CA PHE A 84 -3.90 -3.68 7.76
C PHE A 84 -2.51 -4.34 7.85
N GLU A 85 -1.69 -4.21 6.80
CA GLU A 85 -0.33 -4.76 6.79
C GLU A 85 0.54 -4.14 7.89
N GLU A 86 0.51 -2.80 8.04
CA GLU A 86 1.19 -2.06 9.10
C GLU A 86 0.71 -2.44 10.52
N ALA A 87 -0.55 -2.86 10.65
CA ALA A 87 -1.11 -3.37 11.89
C ALA A 87 -0.81 -4.88 12.12
N GLY A 88 -0.13 -5.56 11.17
CA GLY A 88 0.13 -7.00 11.22
C GLY A 88 -1.09 -7.87 10.90
N ARG A 89 -2.20 -7.28 10.46
CA ARG A 89 -3.46 -7.95 10.11
C ARG A 89 -3.42 -8.50 8.68
N LEU A 90 -2.48 -9.41 8.43
CA LEU A 90 -2.14 -9.89 7.08
C LEU A 90 -3.31 -10.55 6.34
N ALA A 91 -4.13 -11.32 7.06
CA ALA A 91 -5.28 -12.00 6.47
C ALA A 91 -6.38 -11.03 5.99
N GLU A 92 -6.43 -9.81 6.55
CA GLU A 92 -7.37 -8.76 6.14
C GLU A 92 -6.78 -7.85 5.08
N ALA A 93 -5.46 -7.72 5.03
CA ALA A 93 -4.76 -6.95 4.00
C ALA A 93 -4.92 -7.60 2.61
N GLU A 94 -4.82 -8.92 2.51
CA GLU A 94 -4.88 -9.64 1.24
C GLU A 94 -6.14 -9.33 0.41
N PRO A 95 -7.36 -9.53 0.93
CA PRO A 95 -8.57 -9.24 0.15
C PRO A 95 -8.67 -7.77 -0.26
N ALA A 96 -8.16 -6.85 0.55
CA ALA A 96 -8.14 -5.43 0.20
C ALA A 96 -7.13 -5.12 -0.93
N PHE A 97 -5.93 -5.74 -0.94
CA PHE A 97 -5.01 -5.65 -2.09
C PHE A 97 -5.64 -6.23 -3.35
N ARG A 98 -6.26 -7.41 -3.28
CA ARG A 98 -6.93 -8.02 -4.43
C ARG A 98 -8.05 -7.12 -4.96
N ARG A 99 -8.84 -6.53 -4.09
CA ARG A 99 -9.90 -5.60 -4.50
C ARG A 99 -9.35 -4.34 -5.18
N ALA A 100 -8.23 -3.81 -4.70
CA ALA A 100 -7.53 -2.72 -5.38
C ALA A 100 -7.12 -3.11 -6.81
N LEU A 101 -6.62 -4.33 -6.99
CA LEU A 101 -6.19 -4.86 -8.29
C LEU A 101 -7.34 -5.23 -9.23
N ASP A 102 -8.51 -5.59 -8.70
CA ASP A 102 -9.74 -5.76 -9.48
C ASP A 102 -10.17 -4.43 -10.11
N LEU A 103 -10.02 -3.32 -9.37
CA LEU A 103 -10.37 -1.98 -9.83
C LEU A 103 -9.30 -1.38 -10.76
N ASP A 104 -8.03 -1.64 -10.47
CA ASP A 104 -6.91 -1.19 -11.31
C ASP A 104 -5.80 -2.26 -11.37
N PRO A 105 -5.82 -3.13 -12.38
CA PRO A 105 -4.78 -4.16 -12.58
C PRO A 105 -3.39 -3.60 -12.88
N LYS A 106 -3.26 -2.29 -13.12
CA LYS A 106 -1.98 -1.59 -13.37
C LYS A 106 -1.41 -0.89 -12.13
N LEU A 107 -2.08 -1.00 -10.99
CA LEU A 107 -1.59 -0.43 -9.73
C LEU A 107 -0.40 -1.25 -9.21
N ASP A 108 0.79 -0.93 -9.72
CA ASP A 108 2.05 -1.62 -9.43
C ASP A 108 2.36 -1.78 -7.93
N ARG A 109 2.11 -0.73 -7.15
CA ARG A 109 2.27 -0.76 -5.68
C ARG A 109 1.35 -1.75 -4.98
N ALA A 110 0.17 -2.04 -5.53
CA ALA A 110 -0.74 -3.04 -4.97
C ALA A 110 -0.24 -4.47 -5.26
N TRP A 111 0.32 -4.72 -6.45
CA TRP A 111 1.01 -5.97 -6.74
C TRP A 111 2.21 -6.19 -5.84
N TYR A 112 3.02 -5.15 -5.61
CA TYR A 112 4.16 -5.22 -4.69
C TYR A 112 3.70 -5.51 -3.25
N GLY A 113 2.71 -4.77 -2.73
CA GLY A 113 2.16 -4.98 -1.39
C GLY A 113 1.55 -6.37 -1.22
N LEU A 114 0.77 -6.85 -2.22
CA LEU A 114 0.24 -8.21 -2.22
C LEU A 114 1.36 -9.25 -2.17
N GLY A 115 2.43 -9.08 -2.95
CA GLY A 115 3.60 -9.94 -2.93
C GLY A 115 4.24 -10.03 -1.54
N LEU A 116 4.50 -8.89 -0.89
CA LEU A 116 5.06 -8.84 0.46
C LEU A 116 4.13 -9.49 1.49
N ASN A 117 2.84 -9.21 1.41
CA ASN A 117 1.85 -9.81 2.30
C ASN A 117 1.82 -11.34 2.18
N LEU A 118 1.86 -11.86 0.95
CA LEU A 118 1.88 -13.30 0.68
C LEU A 118 3.19 -13.97 1.16
N ILE A 119 4.34 -13.29 1.04
CA ILE A 119 5.60 -13.77 1.64
C ILE A 119 5.43 -13.96 3.15
N ARG A 120 4.90 -12.97 3.84
CA ARG A 120 4.66 -13.02 5.29
C ARG A 120 3.64 -14.08 5.69
N LEU A 121 2.70 -14.42 4.81
CA LEU A 121 1.75 -15.54 4.98
C LEU A 121 2.34 -16.91 4.61
N GLY A 122 3.58 -16.98 4.11
CA GLY A 122 4.24 -18.23 3.68
C GLY A 122 3.73 -18.77 2.34
N ARG A 123 2.93 -18.01 1.59
CA ARG A 123 2.33 -18.40 0.30
C ARG A 123 3.25 -17.99 -0.85
N LEU A 124 4.43 -18.62 -0.91
CA LEU A 124 5.54 -18.18 -1.77
C LEU A 124 5.22 -18.25 -3.28
N ASP A 125 4.45 -19.25 -3.74
CA ASP A 125 4.07 -19.36 -5.17
C ASP A 125 3.21 -18.19 -5.63
N GLU A 126 2.25 -17.80 -4.82
CA GLU A 126 1.39 -16.66 -5.11
C GLU A 126 2.14 -15.33 -4.98
N ALA A 127 3.08 -15.24 -4.04
CA ALA A 127 3.95 -14.07 -3.90
C ALA A 127 4.80 -13.86 -5.16
N ILE A 128 5.35 -14.94 -5.73
CA ILE A 128 6.09 -14.88 -6.99
C ILE A 128 5.21 -14.29 -8.10
N ALA A 129 4.02 -14.85 -8.30
CA ALA A 129 3.12 -14.37 -9.35
C ALA A 129 2.78 -12.87 -9.19
N ALA A 130 2.55 -12.41 -7.95
CA ALA A 130 2.30 -11.00 -7.67
C ALA A 130 3.52 -10.10 -7.94
N LEU A 131 4.71 -10.55 -7.54
CA LEU A 131 5.96 -9.83 -7.77
C LEU A 131 6.37 -9.80 -9.25
N GLU A 132 6.11 -10.87 -10.01
CA GLU A 132 6.30 -10.90 -11.46
C GLU A 132 5.44 -9.82 -12.13
N ARG A 133 4.15 -9.70 -11.76
CA ARG A 133 3.29 -8.63 -12.26
C ARG A 133 3.81 -7.24 -11.88
N ASN A 134 4.35 -7.08 -10.66
CA ASN A 134 4.98 -5.81 -10.28
C ASN A 134 6.21 -5.49 -11.14
N THR A 135 7.09 -6.47 -11.41
CA THR A 135 8.29 -6.26 -12.22
C THR A 135 7.97 -6.01 -13.70
N GLU A 136 6.90 -6.59 -14.23
CA GLU A 136 6.39 -6.26 -15.59
C GLU A 136 5.92 -4.80 -15.69
N LEU A 137 5.25 -4.29 -14.65
CA LEU A 137 4.75 -2.91 -14.59
C LEU A 137 5.88 -1.91 -14.30
N GLN A 138 6.90 -2.32 -13.55
CA GLN A 138 8.02 -1.49 -13.11
C GLN A 138 9.37 -2.17 -13.38
N PRO A 139 9.73 -2.42 -14.68
CA PRO A 139 10.90 -3.24 -15.05
C PRO A 139 12.25 -2.67 -14.58
N MET A 140 12.33 -1.35 -14.40
CA MET A 140 13.55 -0.66 -13.93
C MET A 140 13.53 -0.36 -12.43
N SER A 141 12.50 -0.77 -11.69
CA SER A 141 12.46 -0.63 -10.23
C SER A 141 13.11 -1.85 -9.56
N PRO A 142 14.15 -1.68 -8.75
CA PRO A 142 14.86 -2.81 -8.16
C PRO A 142 14.07 -3.53 -7.06
N TYR A 143 13.05 -2.89 -6.48
CA TYR A 143 12.36 -3.41 -5.30
C TYR A 143 11.63 -4.73 -5.56
N GLY A 144 10.85 -4.81 -6.64
CA GLY A 144 10.14 -6.03 -7.03
C GLY A 144 11.11 -7.16 -7.36
N TRP A 145 12.15 -6.87 -8.15
CA TRP A 145 13.19 -7.83 -8.51
C TRP A 145 13.96 -8.36 -7.30
N TYR A 146 14.28 -7.48 -6.35
CA TYR A 146 14.94 -7.89 -5.12
C TYR A 146 14.11 -8.90 -4.33
N GLN A 147 12.82 -8.61 -4.12
CA GLN A 147 11.94 -9.51 -3.39
C GLN A 147 11.72 -10.83 -4.17
N LEU A 148 11.58 -10.75 -5.49
CA LEU A 148 11.40 -11.93 -6.34
C LEU A 148 12.62 -12.85 -6.26
N ALA A 149 13.85 -12.29 -6.31
CA ALA A 149 15.08 -13.10 -6.17
C ALA A 149 15.15 -13.79 -4.79
N ARG A 150 14.80 -13.09 -3.72
CA ARG A 150 14.77 -13.65 -2.36
C ARG A 150 13.75 -14.77 -2.22
N VAL A 151 12.54 -14.58 -2.71
CA VAL A 151 11.50 -15.61 -2.66
C VAL A 151 11.89 -16.85 -3.46
N GLN A 152 12.50 -16.68 -4.65
CA GLN A 152 13.00 -17.82 -5.42
C GLN A 152 14.11 -18.58 -4.66
N PHE A 153 15.01 -17.85 -3.99
CA PHE A 153 16.03 -18.48 -3.16
C PHE A 153 15.41 -19.24 -1.96
N ASP A 154 14.45 -18.64 -1.27
CA ASP A 154 13.74 -19.26 -0.12
C ASP A 154 12.95 -20.51 -0.54
N ARG A 155 12.45 -20.55 -1.79
CA ARG A 155 11.84 -21.73 -2.40
C ARG A 155 12.84 -22.80 -2.87
N GLN A 156 14.14 -22.64 -2.59
CA GLN A 156 15.19 -23.53 -3.06
C GLN A 156 15.29 -23.60 -4.60
N GLN A 157 15.02 -22.48 -5.27
CA GLN A 157 15.18 -22.29 -6.70
C GLN A 157 16.37 -21.35 -7.01
N PRO A 158 17.62 -21.76 -6.69
CA PRO A 158 18.77 -20.87 -6.80
C PRO A 158 19.07 -20.43 -8.22
N GLU A 159 18.73 -21.26 -9.23
CA GLU A 159 18.95 -20.89 -10.63
C GLU A 159 18.05 -19.73 -11.08
N GLU A 160 16.78 -19.71 -10.63
CA GLU A 160 15.88 -18.59 -10.91
C GLU A 160 16.35 -17.32 -10.18
N ALA A 161 16.77 -17.46 -8.93
CA ALA A 161 17.36 -16.32 -8.19
C ALA A 161 18.61 -15.76 -8.91
N ARG A 162 19.51 -16.63 -9.42
CA ARG A 162 20.70 -16.20 -10.22
C ARG A 162 20.32 -15.45 -11.48
N LYS A 163 19.28 -15.89 -12.20
CA LYS A 163 18.80 -15.17 -13.41
C LYS A 163 18.39 -13.75 -13.08
N ILE A 164 17.63 -13.57 -11.97
CA ILE A 164 17.18 -12.28 -11.51
C ILE A 164 18.37 -11.40 -11.06
N ILE A 165 19.32 -11.95 -10.32
CA ILE A 165 20.53 -11.24 -9.91
C ILE A 165 21.33 -10.74 -11.13
N ARG A 166 21.50 -11.60 -12.16
CA ARG A 166 22.14 -11.19 -13.43
C ARG A 166 21.39 -10.07 -14.14
N HIS A 167 20.05 -10.10 -14.13
CA HIS A 167 19.22 -9.03 -14.67
C HIS A 167 19.45 -7.72 -13.94
N LEU A 168 19.42 -7.75 -12.59
CA LEU A 168 19.69 -6.58 -11.75
C LEU A 168 21.10 -5.99 -11.95
N LYS A 169 22.11 -6.81 -12.23
CA LYS A 169 23.47 -6.31 -12.54
C LYS A 169 23.49 -5.34 -13.72
N GLY A 170 22.54 -5.46 -14.65
CA GLY A 170 22.46 -4.61 -15.84
C GLY A 170 22.00 -3.18 -15.57
N PHE A 171 21.28 -2.92 -14.48
CA PHE A 171 20.75 -1.59 -14.16
C PHE A 171 20.90 -1.17 -12.69
N GLU A 172 20.96 -2.10 -11.75
CA GLU A 172 21.13 -1.84 -10.31
C GLU A 172 22.20 -2.75 -9.70
N PRO A 173 23.48 -2.59 -10.06
CA PRO A 173 24.57 -3.48 -9.66
C PRO A 173 24.80 -3.53 -8.14
N LYS A 174 24.45 -2.45 -7.40
CA LYS A 174 24.56 -2.44 -5.93
C LYS A 174 23.54 -3.38 -5.29
N VAL A 175 22.32 -3.41 -5.79
CA VAL A 175 21.26 -4.31 -5.31
C VAL A 175 21.60 -5.75 -5.66
N ALA A 176 22.11 -6.01 -6.86
CA ALA A 176 22.59 -7.34 -7.26
C ALA A 176 23.71 -7.82 -6.32
N ALA A 177 24.71 -7.00 -6.04
CA ALA A 177 25.81 -7.34 -5.13
C ALA A 177 25.32 -7.56 -3.69
N GLN A 178 24.26 -6.89 -3.26
CA GLN A 178 23.64 -7.14 -1.96
C GLN A 178 23.00 -8.55 -1.94
N LEU A 179 22.22 -8.89 -2.96
CA LEU A 179 21.61 -10.22 -3.07
C LEU A 179 22.65 -11.34 -3.14
N GLU A 180 23.74 -11.15 -3.88
CA GLU A 180 24.85 -12.13 -3.92
C GLU A 180 25.43 -12.40 -2.52
N ARG A 181 25.63 -11.35 -1.73
CA ARG A 181 26.11 -11.51 -0.35
C ARG A 181 25.09 -12.20 0.57
N GLU A 182 23.80 -11.86 0.42
CA GLU A 182 22.73 -12.42 1.26
C GLU A 182 22.42 -13.88 0.94
N THR A 183 22.52 -14.26 -0.34
CA THR A 183 22.14 -15.60 -0.81
C THR A 183 23.34 -16.53 -1.01
N GLY A 184 24.57 -15.99 -1.08
CA GLY A 184 25.76 -16.75 -1.47
C GLY A 184 25.79 -17.18 -2.95
N LEU A 185 24.88 -16.63 -3.77
CA LEU A 185 24.78 -16.92 -5.20
C LEU A 185 25.66 -15.94 -6.00
N VAL A 186 26.62 -16.45 -6.72
CA VAL A 186 27.50 -15.68 -7.62
C VAL A 186 27.20 -16.02 -9.08
#